data_cd8c7b86da90a6c9a2753ed2664d7f97
#
_entry.id   cd8c7b86da90a6c9a2753ed2664d7f97
#
_cell.length_a   1.000
_cell.length_b   1.000
_cell.length_c   1.000
_cell.angle_alpha   90.00
_cell.angle_beta   90.00
_cell.angle_gamma   90.00
#
_symmetry.space_group_name_H-M   'P 1'
#
loop_
_entity.id
_entity.type
_entity.pdbx_description
1 polymer ?
#
loop_
_entity_poly.entity_id
_entity_poly.type
_entity_poly.pdbx_seq_one_letter_code
_entity_poly.pdbx_strand_id
1 'polypeptide(L)'
;MNRVREVEKRFGKTGKSMEVLIQDSHMTEEEREAFLQKFSPERTAERDTSLVAFCVMGGLFSEGIDLTGDRLIGVIVVGTGLPMVCTEQKILQGYFEEAGKDGFAYAYQYPGMNKVLQAAGRVIRTASDQGVILLLDDR
;
A
#
# COMPACT_ATOMS: atom_id res chain seq x y z
N MET A 1 1.04 15.49 9.32
CA MET A 1 2.37 16.11 9.14
C MET A 1 3.38 15.81 10.25
N ASN A 2 3.00 15.60 11.53
CA ASN A 2 3.95 15.31 12.61
C ASN A 2 4.58 13.90 12.60
N ARG A 3 3.86 12.87 12.16
CA ARG A 3 4.34 11.46 12.20
C ARG A 3 5.48 11.16 11.22
N VAL A 4 5.46 11.77 10.04
CA VAL A 4 6.53 11.59 9.03
C VAL A 4 7.85 12.14 9.55
N ARG A 5 7.84 13.36 10.13
CA ARG A 5 9.04 13.97 10.75
C ARG A 5 9.60 13.15 11.92
N GLU A 6 8.74 12.45 12.64
CA GLU A 6 9.15 11.58 13.74
C GLU A 6 9.85 10.30 13.23
N VAL A 7 9.35 9.73 12.13
CA VAL A 7 9.99 8.60 11.45
C VAL A 7 11.36 8.99 10.90
N GLU A 8 11.45 10.10 10.16
CA GLU A 8 12.72 10.63 9.66
C GLU A 8 13.75 10.87 10.81
N LYS A 9 13.29 11.43 11.91
CA LYS A 9 14.13 11.70 13.08
C LYS A 9 14.62 10.42 13.77
N ARG A 10 13.84 9.35 13.77
CA ARG A 10 14.23 8.04 14.31
C ARG A 10 15.22 7.32 13.42
N PHE A 11 14.99 7.33 12.10
CA PHE A 11 15.90 6.71 11.13
C PHE A 11 17.23 7.47 11.01
N GLY A 12 17.24 8.79 11.09
CA GLY A 12 18.46 9.58 11.12
C GLY A 12 19.44 9.24 12.27
N LYS A 13 18.95 8.60 13.33
CA LYS A 13 19.80 8.09 14.42
C LYS A 13 20.58 6.81 14.06
N THR A 14 20.22 6.12 13.00
CA THR A 14 20.90 4.90 12.54
C THR A 14 22.05 5.17 11.57
N GLY A 15 22.33 6.43 11.24
CA GLY A 15 23.37 6.82 10.28
C GLY A 15 23.03 6.52 8.80
N LYS A 16 21.83 5.99 8.51
CA LYS A 16 21.33 5.77 7.16
C LYS A 16 20.38 6.90 6.77
N SER A 17 20.59 7.48 5.61
CA SER A 17 19.66 8.47 5.05
C SER A 17 18.41 7.76 4.49
N MET A 18 17.26 8.44 4.58
CA MET A 18 15.96 7.94 4.10
C MET A 18 15.26 9.04 3.31
N GLU A 19 14.81 8.72 2.12
CA GLU A 19 13.91 9.56 1.33
C GLU A 19 12.47 9.12 1.59
N VAL A 20 11.59 10.05 1.90
CA VAL A 20 10.17 9.79 2.16
C VAL A 20 9.32 10.40 1.06
N LEU A 21 8.46 9.57 0.46
CA LEU A 21 7.44 10.00 -0.49
C LEU A 21 6.05 9.85 0.14
N ILE A 22 5.16 10.78 -0.15
CA ILE A 22 3.77 10.73 0.31
C ILE A 22 2.88 10.92 -0.91
N GLN A 23 1.98 9.97 -1.13
CA GLN A 23 0.94 10.11 -2.14
C GLN A 23 -0.03 11.21 -1.73
N ASP A 24 -0.23 12.20 -2.61
CA ASP A 24 -1.33 13.15 -2.49
C ASP A 24 -2.57 12.65 -3.24
N SER A 25 -3.75 12.96 -2.74
CA SER A 25 -5.04 12.58 -3.36
C SER A 25 -5.34 13.36 -4.64
N HIS A 26 -4.66 14.49 -4.86
CA HIS A 26 -4.89 15.41 -5.98
C HIS A 26 -3.68 15.51 -6.93
N MET A 27 -2.83 14.50 -6.97
CA MET A 27 -1.67 14.49 -7.87
C MET A 27 -2.11 14.59 -9.33
N THR A 28 -1.45 15.47 -10.08
CA THR A 28 -1.54 15.50 -11.53
C THR A 28 -0.89 14.26 -12.15
N GLU A 29 -1.10 14.04 -13.45
CA GLU A 29 -0.47 12.91 -14.14
C GLU A 29 1.06 13.02 -14.13
N GLU A 30 1.59 14.22 -14.33
CA GLU A 30 3.03 14.49 -14.29
C GLU A 30 3.64 14.23 -12.89
N GLU A 31 2.93 14.61 -11.83
CA GLU A 31 3.35 14.32 -10.44
C GLU A 31 3.32 12.82 -10.13
N ARG A 32 2.34 12.09 -10.68
CA ARG A 32 2.26 10.63 -10.57
C ARG A 32 3.43 9.95 -11.27
N GLU A 33 3.73 10.39 -12.49
CA GLU A 33 4.85 9.86 -13.27
C GLU A 33 6.18 10.15 -12.57
N ALA A 34 6.37 11.38 -12.06
CA ALA A 34 7.54 11.74 -11.28
C ALA A 34 7.68 10.91 -9.99
N PHE A 35 6.56 10.59 -9.31
CA PHE A 35 6.54 9.71 -8.15
C PHE A 35 7.00 8.29 -8.53
N LEU A 36 6.50 7.76 -9.65
CA LEU A 36 6.86 6.42 -10.13
C LEU A 36 8.32 6.33 -10.58
N GLN A 37 8.85 7.37 -11.21
CA GLN A 37 10.25 7.43 -11.62
C GLN A 37 11.23 7.32 -10.44
N LYS A 38 10.78 7.65 -9.21
CA LYS A 38 11.59 7.43 -8.00
C LYS A 38 11.90 5.95 -7.74
N PHE A 39 11.12 5.05 -8.28
CA PHE A 39 11.30 3.59 -8.18
C PHE A 39 11.97 2.99 -9.42
N SER A 40 12.51 3.81 -10.33
CA SER A 40 13.17 3.29 -11.52
C SER A 40 14.44 2.49 -11.16
N PRO A 41 14.81 1.47 -11.96
CA PRO A 41 15.98 0.64 -11.70
C PRO A 41 17.29 1.46 -11.64
N GLU A 42 17.43 2.46 -12.51
CA GLU A 42 18.60 3.32 -12.57
C GLU A 42 18.80 4.09 -11.26
N ARG A 43 17.70 4.64 -10.73
CA ARG A 43 17.73 5.36 -9.45
C ARG A 43 17.89 4.44 -8.26
N THR A 44 17.38 3.22 -8.34
CA THR A 44 17.53 2.23 -7.25
C THR A 44 18.98 1.76 -7.14
N ALA A 45 19.66 1.53 -8.26
CA ALA A 45 21.07 1.10 -8.30
C ALA A 45 22.05 2.18 -7.80
N GLU A 46 21.75 3.45 -8.02
CA GLU A 46 22.61 4.59 -7.61
C GLU A 46 22.34 5.09 -6.19
N ARG A 47 21.34 4.53 -5.52
CA ARG A 47 20.84 5.10 -4.26
C ARG A 47 21.55 4.54 -3.05
N ASP A 48 22.25 5.41 -2.32
CA ASP A 48 22.83 5.12 -1.00
C ASP A 48 21.80 5.28 0.14
N THR A 49 20.54 5.59 -0.19
CA THR A 49 19.47 5.92 0.73
C THR A 49 18.29 4.96 0.58
N SER A 50 17.61 4.64 1.66
CA SER A 50 16.35 3.89 1.62
C SER A 50 15.20 4.82 1.18
N LEU A 51 14.33 4.33 0.27
CA LEU A 51 13.11 5.00 -0.14
C LEU A 51 11.92 4.40 0.61
N VAL A 52 11.12 5.25 1.24
CA VAL A 52 9.86 4.85 1.88
C VAL A 52 8.72 5.68 1.29
N ALA A 53 7.72 5.01 0.73
CA ALA A 53 6.54 5.67 0.17
C ALA A 53 5.30 5.36 0.99
N PHE A 54 4.56 6.39 1.35
CA PHE A 54 3.23 6.27 1.97
C PHE A 54 2.17 6.42 0.89
N CYS A 55 1.41 5.34 0.67
CA CYS A 55 0.37 5.27 -0.35
C CYS A 55 -0.96 4.84 0.25
N VAL A 56 -2.06 5.21 -0.41
CA VAL A 56 -3.40 4.79 -0.02
C VAL A 56 -3.69 3.41 -0.61
N MET A 57 -4.12 2.48 0.24
CA MET A 57 -4.52 1.14 -0.15
C MET A 57 -5.78 1.18 -1.03
N GLY A 58 -5.78 0.49 -2.17
CA GLY A 58 -6.84 0.58 -3.17
C GLY A 58 -6.75 1.83 -4.07
N GLY A 59 -5.71 2.64 -3.94
CA GLY A 59 -5.43 3.77 -4.83
C GLY A 59 -4.57 3.37 -6.02
N LEU A 60 -4.27 4.36 -6.86
CA LEU A 60 -3.53 4.20 -8.11
C LEU A 60 -2.22 3.41 -7.95
N PHE A 61 -1.49 3.67 -6.86
CA PHE A 61 -0.20 3.04 -6.60
C PHE A 61 -0.31 1.61 -6.07
N SER A 62 -1.49 1.18 -5.61
CA SER A 62 -1.73 -0.21 -5.18
C SER A 62 -2.20 -1.10 -6.32
N GLU A 63 -2.71 -0.54 -7.42
CA GLU A 63 -3.33 -1.31 -8.52
C GLU A 63 -2.56 -1.21 -9.84
N GLY A 64 -1.88 -0.11 -10.11
CA GLY A 64 -1.29 0.21 -11.42
C GLY A 64 0.22 0.10 -11.55
N ILE A 65 0.97 -0.12 -10.46
CA ILE A 65 2.43 -0.07 -10.50
C ILE A 65 3.03 -1.45 -10.68
N ASP A 66 3.92 -1.57 -11.64
CA ASP A 66 4.76 -2.75 -11.85
C ASP A 66 6.18 -2.51 -11.33
N LEU A 67 6.39 -2.79 -10.04
CA LEU A 67 7.69 -2.72 -9.39
C LEU A 67 8.26 -4.14 -9.23
N THR A 68 8.86 -4.66 -10.29
CA THR A 68 9.48 -6.00 -10.29
C THR A 68 10.91 -5.96 -9.74
N GLY A 69 11.36 -7.09 -9.16
CA GLY A 69 12.71 -7.24 -8.62
C GLY A 69 12.97 -6.34 -7.41
N ASP A 70 14.19 -5.86 -7.29
CA ASP A 70 14.67 -5.07 -6.13
C ASP A 70 14.08 -3.65 -6.02
N ARG A 71 13.15 -3.28 -6.91
CA ARG A 71 12.49 -1.96 -6.88
C ARG A 71 11.52 -1.81 -5.70
N LEU A 72 10.98 -2.93 -5.20
CA LEU A 72 10.14 -2.97 -4.02
C LEU A 72 10.52 -4.16 -3.15
N ILE A 73 11.26 -3.91 -2.10
CA ILE A 73 11.78 -4.95 -1.19
C ILE A 73 10.87 -5.24 0.00
N GLY A 74 9.86 -4.42 0.22
CA GLY A 74 8.92 -4.64 1.32
C GLY A 74 7.69 -3.77 1.26
N VAL A 75 6.63 -4.23 1.91
CA VAL A 75 5.39 -3.48 2.11
C VAL A 75 4.96 -3.56 3.56
N ILE A 76 4.51 -2.45 4.09
CA ILE A 76 3.87 -2.36 5.40
C ILE A 76 2.42 -1.96 5.18
N VAL A 77 1.50 -2.89 5.45
CA VAL A 77 0.06 -2.64 5.36
C VAL A 77 -0.46 -2.28 6.74
N VAL A 78 -1.07 -1.10 6.86
CA VAL A 78 -1.62 -0.59 8.12
C VAL A 78 -3.14 -0.62 8.05
N GLY A 79 -3.74 -1.44 8.90
CA GLY A 79 -5.17 -1.69 8.92
C GLY A 79 -5.64 -2.66 7.83
N THR A 80 -6.95 -2.91 7.78
CA THR A 80 -7.58 -3.93 6.93
C THR A 80 -8.13 -3.40 5.61
N GLY A 81 -8.07 -2.08 5.35
CA GLY A 81 -8.58 -1.48 4.11
C GLY A 81 -10.07 -1.72 3.86
N LEU A 82 -10.88 -1.88 4.92
CA LEU A 82 -12.31 -2.09 4.79
C LEU A 82 -12.94 -0.99 3.93
N PRO A 83 -13.90 -1.32 3.05
CA PRO A 83 -14.70 -0.33 2.34
C PRO A 83 -15.38 0.64 3.30
N MET A 84 -15.53 1.89 2.86
CA MET A 84 -16.28 2.87 3.62
C MET A 84 -17.75 2.46 3.71
N VAL A 85 -18.38 2.72 4.87
CA VAL A 85 -19.80 2.46 5.05
C VAL A 85 -20.61 3.44 4.19
N CYS A 86 -21.27 2.93 3.16
CA CYS A 86 -22.14 3.69 2.26
C CYS A 86 -23.41 2.89 1.95
N THR A 87 -24.33 3.50 1.23
CA THR A 87 -25.63 2.88 0.89
C THR A 87 -25.44 1.61 0.06
N GLU A 88 -24.52 1.64 -0.90
CA GLU A 88 -24.21 0.50 -1.78
C GLU A 88 -23.72 -0.71 -0.98
N GLN A 89 -22.82 -0.47 -0.02
CA GLN A 89 -22.30 -1.54 0.84
C GLN A 89 -23.39 -2.14 1.76
N LYS A 90 -24.33 -1.31 2.23
CA LYS A 90 -25.47 -1.80 3.02
C LYS A 90 -26.43 -2.63 2.20
N ILE A 91 -26.70 -2.23 0.94
CA ILE A 91 -27.51 -3.02 0.01
C ILE A 91 -26.85 -4.37 -0.27
N LEU A 92 -25.55 -4.37 -0.53
CA LEU A 92 -24.77 -5.59 -0.78
C LEU A 92 -24.81 -6.52 0.45
N GLN A 93 -24.61 -5.95 1.65
CA GLN A 93 -24.70 -6.70 2.91
C GLN A 93 -26.08 -7.36 3.04
N GLY A 94 -27.17 -6.61 2.89
CA GLY A 94 -28.55 -7.12 2.97
C GLY A 94 -28.83 -8.24 1.96
N TYR A 95 -28.37 -8.07 0.73
CA TYR A 95 -28.51 -9.11 -0.31
C TYR A 95 -27.86 -10.46 0.10
N PHE A 96 -26.67 -10.42 0.68
CA PHE A 96 -26.02 -11.64 1.13
C PHE A 96 -26.66 -12.24 2.39
N GLU A 97 -27.18 -11.40 3.31
CA GLU A 97 -27.92 -11.85 4.48
C GLU A 97 -29.23 -12.55 4.08
N GLU A 98 -29.98 -12.00 3.11
CA GLU A 98 -31.17 -12.64 2.54
C GLU A 98 -30.85 -13.98 1.86
N ALA A 99 -29.67 -14.10 1.28
CA ALA A 99 -29.17 -15.35 0.71
C ALA A 99 -28.61 -16.34 1.75
N GLY A 100 -28.76 -16.07 3.05
CA GLY A 100 -28.28 -16.92 4.15
C GLY A 100 -26.77 -16.95 4.32
N LYS A 101 -26.07 -15.91 3.88
CA LYS A 101 -24.61 -15.76 4.01
C LYS A 101 -24.27 -14.68 5.02
N ASP A 102 -23.01 -14.62 5.45
CA ASP A 102 -22.49 -13.53 6.27
C ASP A 102 -22.36 -12.25 5.42
N GLY A 103 -23.36 -11.38 5.50
CA GLY A 103 -23.41 -10.14 4.75
C GLY A 103 -22.24 -9.20 5.05
N PHE A 104 -21.79 -9.14 6.30
CA PHE A 104 -20.65 -8.32 6.67
C PHE A 104 -19.35 -8.85 6.07
N ALA A 105 -19.13 -10.16 6.09
CA ALA A 105 -17.96 -10.75 5.47
C ALA A 105 -17.89 -10.45 3.97
N TYR A 106 -19.00 -10.61 3.25
CA TYR A 106 -19.04 -10.37 1.80
C TYR A 106 -18.97 -8.89 1.42
N ALA A 107 -19.61 -8.00 2.17
CA ALA A 107 -19.64 -6.58 1.87
C ALA A 107 -18.35 -5.83 2.31
N TYR A 108 -17.69 -6.28 3.37
CA TYR A 108 -16.59 -5.53 3.97
C TYR A 108 -15.30 -6.35 4.14
N GLN A 109 -15.36 -7.52 4.79
CA GLN A 109 -14.13 -8.25 5.14
C GLN A 109 -13.39 -8.79 3.92
N TYR A 110 -14.07 -9.48 3.01
CA TYR A 110 -13.44 -10.02 1.81
C TYR A 110 -12.91 -8.94 0.87
N PRO A 111 -13.64 -7.86 0.56
CA PRO A 111 -13.09 -6.74 -0.19
C PRO A 111 -11.89 -6.08 0.49
N GLY A 112 -11.93 -5.93 1.82
CA GLY A 112 -10.79 -5.39 2.58
C GLY A 112 -9.57 -6.30 2.50
N MET A 113 -9.75 -7.60 2.70
CA MET A 113 -8.68 -8.59 2.59
C MET A 113 -8.09 -8.64 1.17
N ASN A 114 -8.93 -8.53 0.14
CA ASN A 114 -8.44 -8.48 -1.23
C ASN A 114 -7.50 -7.29 -1.47
N LYS A 115 -7.78 -6.13 -0.91
CA LYS A 115 -6.87 -4.97 -0.98
C LYS A 115 -5.54 -5.24 -0.29
N VAL A 116 -5.56 -5.89 0.88
CA VAL A 116 -4.35 -6.30 1.60
C VAL A 116 -3.53 -7.28 0.76
N LEU A 117 -4.17 -8.29 0.18
CA LEU A 117 -3.51 -9.28 -0.68
C LEU A 117 -2.95 -8.65 -1.97
N GLN A 118 -3.66 -7.69 -2.58
CA GLN A 118 -3.17 -6.94 -3.73
C GLN A 118 -1.91 -6.13 -3.38
N ALA A 119 -1.92 -5.43 -2.25
CA ALA A 119 -0.74 -4.69 -1.78
C ALA A 119 0.44 -5.62 -1.50
N ALA A 120 0.22 -6.73 -0.81
CA ALA A 120 1.23 -7.75 -0.53
C ALA A 120 1.79 -8.38 -1.83
N GLY A 121 0.92 -8.68 -2.79
CA GLY A 121 1.29 -9.23 -4.10
C GLY A 121 2.12 -8.29 -4.98
N ARG A 122 2.31 -7.03 -4.58
CA ARG A 122 3.23 -6.11 -5.28
C ARG A 122 4.70 -6.41 -4.97
N VAL A 123 4.98 -7.01 -3.82
CA VAL A 123 6.35 -7.36 -3.40
C VAL A 123 6.78 -8.71 -3.98
N ILE A 124 5.86 -9.67 -4.05
CA ILE A 124 6.16 -11.04 -4.52
C ILE A 124 5.27 -11.33 -5.73
N ARG A 125 5.85 -11.31 -6.92
CA ARG A 125 5.15 -11.51 -8.21
C ARG A 125 5.62 -12.74 -8.95
N THR A 126 6.90 -13.09 -8.79
CA THR A 126 7.51 -14.25 -9.43
C THR A 126 7.99 -15.24 -8.37
N ALA A 127 8.30 -16.47 -8.79
CA ALA A 127 8.80 -17.50 -7.90
C ALA A 127 10.20 -17.18 -7.31
N SER A 128 10.92 -16.23 -7.93
CA SER A 128 12.25 -15.79 -7.50
C SER A 128 12.24 -14.53 -6.66
N ASP A 129 11.10 -13.83 -6.58
CA ASP A 129 11.01 -12.59 -5.81
C ASP A 129 11.09 -12.88 -4.31
N GLN A 130 11.82 -12.04 -3.60
CA GLN A 130 11.94 -12.06 -2.16
C GLN A 130 11.63 -10.68 -1.60
N GLY A 131 10.89 -10.65 -0.48
CA GLY A 131 10.58 -9.39 0.15
C GLY A 131 9.91 -9.55 1.50
N VAL A 132 9.75 -8.46 2.21
CA VAL A 132 9.15 -8.40 3.54
C VAL A 132 7.72 -7.85 3.44
N ILE A 133 6.77 -8.59 4.00
CA ILE A 133 5.38 -8.15 4.15
C ILE A 133 5.10 -8.03 5.64
N LEU A 134 4.79 -6.83 6.09
CA LEU A 134 4.42 -6.54 7.48
C LEU A 134 2.96 -6.08 7.52
N LEU A 135 2.15 -6.79 8.28
CA LEU A 135 0.75 -6.45 8.51
C LEU A 135 0.64 -5.86 9.92
N LEU A 136 0.17 -4.61 9.99
CA LEU A 136 -0.05 -3.90 11.25
C LEU A 136 -1.55 -3.68 11.44
N ASP A 137 -2.11 -4.38 12.39
CA ASP A 137 -3.49 -4.21 12.86
C ASP A 137 -3.51 -4.30 14.39
N ASP A 138 -4.48 -3.68 15.02
CA ASP A 138 -4.67 -3.65 16.48
C ASP A 138 -5.72 -4.67 16.96
N ARG A 139 -6.15 -5.57 16.09
CA ARG A 139 -7.18 -6.58 16.35
C ARG A 139 -6.65 -8.01 16.40
#